data_a0aa4e01a8faa8fe3123aaf5d29f99dd
#
_entry.id   a0aa4e01a8faa8fe3123aaf5d29f99dd
#
_cell.length_a   1.000
_cell.length_b   1.000
_cell.length_c   1.000
_cell.angle_alpha   90.00
_cell.angle_beta   90.00
_cell.angle_gamma   90.00
#
_symmetry.space_group_name_H-M   'P 1'
#
loop_
_entity.id
_entity.type
_entity.pdbx_description
1 polymer ?
#
loop_
_entity_poly.entity_id
_entity_poly.type
_entity_poly.pdbx_seq_one_letter_code
_entity_poly.pdbx_strand_id
1 'polypeptide(L)'
;FDHIFFTGSPGVGKIIMRAAAENLTSVSLELGGKSPTIVHSDADAYHSARRIAFSKFLNNGQTCIAPDHVFVHEQVREKFLGYLKKEVLRMFGDRTTVRTDGPAYGRISSTKHFDRLAAMADDAATHGWEIVLSGPRDRETRFFHPTILTGTNRKAMVMQEEVFGPLLPIIGYTDLDEVILEINRAPKALALYVFSSSGRIADSVANKTSSGSFCHNECMAQFIHPNLPFGGVNNSGSGKSHGYAGYLAFSNEKPFLKQRTGFATTYLFQPPYPPYFRKIINILLRWF
;
A
#
# COMPACT_ATOMS: atom_id res chain seq x y z
N PHE A 1 -19.79 -14.77 14.08
CA PHE A 1 -18.89 -14.98 12.93
C PHE A 1 -17.58 -15.54 13.43
N ASP A 2 -16.99 -16.49 12.71
CA ASP A 2 -15.69 -17.09 13.06
C ASP A 2 -14.52 -16.26 12.51
N HIS A 3 -14.76 -15.51 11.40
CA HIS A 3 -13.82 -14.61 10.77
C HIS A 3 -14.55 -13.43 10.12
N ILE A 4 -13.95 -12.24 10.17
CA ILE A 4 -14.45 -11.04 9.49
C ILE A 4 -13.40 -10.55 8.49
N PHE A 5 -13.77 -10.46 7.22
CA PHE A 5 -12.98 -9.80 6.20
C PHE A 5 -13.58 -8.43 5.91
N PHE A 6 -12.78 -7.38 6.00
CA PHE A 6 -13.23 -6.01 5.80
C PHE A 6 -12.23 -5.21 4.96
N THR A 7 -12.74 -4.48 3.97
CA THR A 7 -11.97 -3.50 3.19
C THR A 7 -12.57 -2.11 3.40
N GLY A 8 -11.74 -1.13 3.72
CA GLY A 8 -12.18 0.26 3.92
C GLY A 8 -11.15 1.15 4.60
N SER A 9 -11.62 2.24 5.22
CA SER A 9 -10.71 3.18 5.88
C SER A 9 -10.14 2.62 7.20
N PRO A 10 -8.92 3.07 7.61
CA PRO A 10 -8.33 2.67 8.90
C PRO A 10 -9.23 2.98 10.12
N GLY A 11 -10.01 4.08 10.05
CA GLY A 11 -10.96 4.43 11.10
C GLY A 11 -12.05 3.37 11.30
N VAL A 12 -12.66 2.92 10.21
CA VAL A 12 -13.69 1.86 10.25
C VAL A 12 -13.06 0.51 10.59
N GLY A 13 -11.88 0.19 10.06
CA GLY A 13 -11.15 -1.03 10.40
C GLY A 13 -10.91 -1.18 11.91
N LYS A 14 -10.58 -0.09 12.61
CA LYS A 14 -10.45 -0.07 14.08
C LYS A 14 -11.77 -0.36 14.80
N ILE A 15 -12.92 0.11 14.27
CA ILE A 15 -14.24 -0.19 14.82
C ILE A 15 -14.54 -1.68 14.66
N ILE A 16 -14.32 -2.24 13.47
CA ILE A 16 -14.51 -3.67 13.20
C ILE A 16 -13.64 -4.53 14.13
N MET A 17 -12.35 -4.18 14.28
CA MET A 17 -11.45 -4.93 15.14
C MET A 17 -11.89 -4.90 16.62
N ARG A 18 -12.39 -3.77 17.12
CA ARG A 18 -12.93 -3.68 18.49
C ARG A 18 -14.15 -4.57 18.65
N ALA A 19 -15.11 -4.54 17.73
CA ALA A 19 -16.30 -5.38 17.78
C ALA A 19 -15.96 -6.88 17.68
N ALA A 20 -14.99 -7.25 16.85
CA ALA A 20 -14.51 -8.62 16.74
C ALA A 20 -13.88 -9.14 18.03
N ALA A 21 -13.18 -8.29 18.75
CA ALA A 21 -12.51 -8.64 20.01
C ALA A 21 -13.49 -9.10 21.12
N GLU A 22 -14.72 -8.61 21.13
CA GLU A 22 -15.76 -9.03 22.10
C GLU A 22 -16.08 -10.53 22.02
N ASN A 23 -15.90 -11.13 20.84
CA ASN A 23 -16.17 -12.56 20.60
C ASN A 23 -14.90 -13.35 20.22
N LEU A 24 -13.71 -12.77 20.37
CA LEU A 24 -12.42 -13.32 19.92
C LEU A 24 -12.44 -13.75 18.44
N THR A 25 -13.26 -13.08 17.63
CA THR A 25 -13.36 -13.33 16.19
C THR A 25 -12.09 -12.82 15.50
N SER A 26 -11.49 -13.66 14.66
CA SER A 26 -10.34 -13.26 13.85
C SER A 26 -10.74 -12.27 12.74
N VAL A 27 -9.82 -11.39 12.34
CA VAL A 27 -10.08 -10.38 11.33
C VAL A 27 -9.00 -10.35 10.25
N SER A 28 -9.42 -10.17 9.00
CA SER A 28 -8.56 -9.70 7.91
C SER A 28 -9.01 -8.30 7.51
N LEU A 29 -8.12 -7.33 7.64
CA LEU A 29 -8.39 -5.92 7.36
C LEU A 29 -7.53 -5.46 6.19
N GLU A 30 -8.17 -5.06 5.10
CA GLU A 30 -7.55 -4.45 3.93
C GLU A 30 -7.86 -2.95 3.98
N LEU A 31 -6.90 -2.17 4.44
CA LEU A 31 -7.10 -0.74 4.69
C LEU A 31 -6.29 0.08 3.68
N GLY A 32 -6.50 1.40 3.68
CA GLY A 32 -5.74 2.32 2.85
C GLY A 32 -4.38 2.69 3.45
N GLY A 33 -3.77 3.66 2.83
CA GLY A 33 -2.52 4.26 3.29
C GLY A 33 -1.88 5.13 2.22
N LYS A 34 -0.86 5.89 2.59
CA LYS A 34 -0.11 6.73 1.66
C LYS A 34 1.00 5.92 1.02
N SER A 35 0.66 5.15 -0.03
CA SER A 35 1.62 4.30 -0.76
C SER A 35 2.70 5.12 -1.47
N PRO A 36 3.95 5.18 -0.94
CA PRO A 36 5.00 5.99 -1.51
C PRO A 36 5.59 5.31 -2.75
N THR A 37 6.04 6.15 -3.68
CA THR A 37 6.78 5.72 -4.86
C THR A 37 8.12 6.43 -4.89
N ILE A 38 9.22 5.73 -5.14
CA ILE A 38 10.56 6.28 -5.25
C ILE A 38 11.03 6.11 -6.70
N VAL A 39 11.46 7.21 -7.32
CA VAL A 39 12.14 7.21 -8.62
C VAL A 39 13.59 7.61 -8.38
N HIS A 40 14.49 6.63 -8.43
CA HIS A 40 15.90 6.80 -8.16
C HIS A 40 16.64 7.47 -9.33
N SER A 41 17.83 7.99 -9.10
CA SER A 41 18.65 8.72 -10.11
C SER A 41 19.00 7.89 -11.35
N ASP A 42 19.08 6.57 -11.21
CA ASP A 42 19.37 5.61 -12.28
C ASP A 42 18.12 5.03 -12.95
N ALA A 43 16.94 5.45 -12.53
CA ALA A 43 15.68 4.96 -13.09
C ALA A 43 15.49 5.43 -14.55
N ASP A 44 14.88 4.58 -15.36
CA ASP A 44 14.36 5.02 -16.66
C ASP A 44 13.16 5.94 -16.45
N ALA A 45 13.37 7.24 -16.66
CA ALA A 45 12.38 8.27 -16.40
C ALA A 45 11.10 8.11 -17.26
N TYR A 46 11.23 7.62 -18.52
CA TYR A 46 10.08 7.42 -19.40
C TYR A 46 9.20 6.25 -18.93
N HIS A 47 9.81 5.09 -18.71
CA HIS A 47 9.06 3.91 -18.25
C HIS A 47 8.48 4.11 -16.86
N SER A 48 9.21 4.76 -15.95
CA SER A 48 8.71 5.10 -14.62
C SER A 48 7.48 6.02 -14.70
N ALA A 49 7.59 7.12 -15.46
CA ALA A 49 6.50 8.07 -15.63
C ALA A 49 5.24 7.42 -16.22
N ARG A 50 5.39 6.58 -17.25
CA ARG A 50 4.30 5.89 -17.91
C ARG A 50 3.55 4.93 -16.97
N ARG A 51 4.29 4.12 -16.18
CA ARG A 51 3.72 3.16 -15.23
C ARG A 51 3.05 3.87 -14.07
N ILE A 52 3.69 4.88 -13.51
CA ILE A 52 3.13 5.70 -12.42
C ILE A 52 1.86 6.43 -12.89
N ALA A 53 1.88 7.06 -14.09
CA ALA A 53 0.71 7.74 -14.62
C ALA A 53 -0.49 6.79 -14.77
N PHE A 54 -0.29 5.62 -15.37
CA PHE A 54 -1.34 4.63 -15.51
C PHE A 54 -1.89 4.18 -14.14
N SER A 55 -1.00 3.73 -13.26
CA SER A 55 -1.39 3.17 -11.96
C SER A 55 -2.02 4.22 -11.03
N LYS A 56 -1.54 5.47 -11.10
CA LYS A 56 -2.13 6.57 -10.30
C LYS A 56 -3.52 6.94 -10.75
N PHE A 57 -3.74 7.05 -12.06
CA PHE A 57 -4.99 7.60 -12.57
C PHE A 57 -6.01 6.54 -12.99
N LEU A 58 -5.65 5.26 -12.92
CA LEU A 58 -6.61 4.16 -12.99
C LEU A 58 -7.68 4.36 -11.91
N ASN A 59 -8.96 4.24 -12.29
CA ASN A 59 -10.11 4.48 -11.41
C ASN A 59 -10.05 5.85 -10.69
N ASN A 60 -9.50 6.88 -11.35
CA ASN A 60 -9.26 8.22 -10.77
C ASN A 60 -8.42 8.22 -9.49
N GLY A 61 -7.51 7.28 -9.34
CA GLY A 61 -6.69 7.16 -8.14
C GLY A 61 -7.44 6.65 -6.90
N GLN A 62 -8.67 6.20 -7.05
CA GLN A 62 -9.48 5.63 -5.99
C GLN A 62 -9.19 4.14 -5.82
N THR A 63 -7.91 3.84 -5.54
CA THR A 63 -7.39 2.49 -5.34
C THR A 63 -6.41 2.52 -4.17
N CYS A 64 -6.57 1.59 -3.23
CA CYS A 64 -5.79 1.54 -1.99
C CYS A 64 -4.28 1.35 -2.18
N ILE A 65 -3.86 0.83 -3.34
CA ILE A 65 -2.46 0.66 -3.74
C ILE A 65 -2.02 1.61 -4.86
N ALA A 66 -2.84 2.60 -5.25
CA ALA A 66 -2.39 3.61 -6.19
C ALA A 66 -1.19 4.38 -5.60
N PRO A 67 -0.18 4.75 -6.42
CA PRO A 67 0.84 5.70 -5.99
C PRO A 67 0.21 6.93 -5.34
N ASP A 68 0.42 7.13 -4.04
CA ASP A 68 -0.18 8.25 -3.33
C ASP A 68 0.63 9.53 -3.55
N HIS A 69 1.96 9.43 -3.41
CA HIS A 69 2.93 10.48 -3.70
C HIS A 69 4.23 9.87 -4.25
N VAL A 70 5.05 10.69 -4.92
CA VAL A 70 6.27 10.22 -5.59
C VAL A 70 7.47 11.05 -5.12
N PHE A 71 8.47 10.39 -4.58
CA PHE A 71 9.81 10.94 -4.39
C PHE A 71 10.62 10.74 -5.67
N VAL A 72 11.12 11.81 -6.27
CA VAL A 72 11.91 11.76 -7.50
C VAL A 72 13.28 12.36 -7.26
N HIS A 73 14.33 11.61 -7.58
CA HIS A 73 15.70 12.14 -7.46
C HIS A 73 15.91 13.34 -8.39
N GLU A 74 16.51 14.42 -7.89
CA GLU A 74 16.64 15.68 -8.61
C GLU A 74 17.31 15.55 -9.99
N GLN A 75 18.27 14.63 -10.15
CA GLN A 75 18.95 14.39 -11.44
C GLN A 75 18.01 13.94 -12.57
N VAL A 76 16.88 13.30 -12.27
CA VAL A 76 15.93 12.80 -13.27
C VAL A 76 14.58 13.50 -13.23
N ARG A 77 14.37 14.41 -12.27
CA ARG A 77 13.09 15.05 -11.98
C ARG A 77 12.48 15.76 -13.17
N GLU A 78 13.25 16.63 -13.83
CA GLU A 78 12.79 17.39 -15.00
C GLU A 78 12.30 16.46 -16.13
N LYS A 79 13.11 15.44 -16.47
CA LYS A 79 12.77 14.46 -17.50
C LYS A 79 11.54 13.66 -17.10
N PHE A 80 11.47 13.20 -15.85
CA PHE A 80 10.35 12.44 -15.32
C PHE A 80 9.05 13.27 -15.39
N LEU A 81 9.04 14.51 -14.92
CA LEU A 81 7.89 15.39 -14.97
C LEU A 81 7.44 15.65 -16.42
N GLY A 82 8.38 15.86 -17.33
CA GLY A 82 8.08 16.03 -18.76
C GLY A 82 7.38 14.80 -19.37
N TYR A 83 7.85 13.59 -19.06
CA TYR A 83 7.21 12.36 -19.52
C TYR A 83 5.88 12.10 -18.81
N LEU A 84 5.79 12.36 -17.50
CA LEU A 84 4.56 12.19 -16.73
C LEU A 84 3.42 13.06 -17.29
N LYS A 85 3.71 14.35 -17.56
CA LYS A 85 2.74 15.25 -18.22
C LYS A 85 2.28 14.71 -19.57
N LYS A 86 3.21 14.29 -20.43
CA LYS A 86 2.89 13.72 -21.75
C LYS A 86 1.98 12.50 -21.63
N GLU A 87 2.27 11.58 -20.73
CA GLU A 87 1.47 10.37 -20.55
C GLU A 87 0.08 10.67 -20.02
N VAL A 88 -0.06 11.60 -19.05
CA VAL A 88 -1.37 12.03 -18.55
C VAL A 88 -2.19 12.69 -19.66
N LEU A 89 -1.59 13.62 -20.43
CA LEU A 89 -2.25 14.27 -21.56
C LEU A 89 -2.64 13.28 -22.66
N ARG A 90 -1.79 12.31 -22.95
CA ARG A 90 -2.08 11.24 -23.92
C ARG A 90 -3.27 10.39 -23.50
N MET A 91 -3.39 10.06 -22.22
CA MET A 91 -4.46 9.19 -21.71
C MET A 91 -5.78 9.93 -21.48
N PHE A 92 -5.74 11.16 -21.01
CA PHE A 92 -6.91 11.86 -20.50
C PHE A 92 -7.20 13.21 -21.17
N GLY A 93 -6.33 13.67 -22.10
CA GLY A 93 -6.46 14.97 -22.73
C GLY A 93 -6.01 16.13 -21.83
N ASP A 94 -6.07 17.35 -22.39
CA ASP A 94 -5.83 18.61 -21.70
C ASP A 94 -7.14 19.34 -21.36
N ARG A 95 -7.06 20.58 -20.94
CA ARG A 95 -8.24 21.42 -20.59
C ARG A 95 -9.21 21.60 -21.76
N THR A 96 -8.73 21.50 -23.00
CA THR A 96 -9.53 21.71 -24.21
C THR A 96 -9.99 20.44 -24.87
N THR A 97 -9.24 19.35 -24.69
CA THR A 97 -9.48 18.06 -25.36
C THR A 97 -9.97 16.96 -24.41
N VAL A 98 -10.04 17.25 -23.11
CA VAL A 98 -10.48 16.27 -22.12
C VAL A 98 -11.93 15.85 -22.38
N ARG A 99 -12.15 14.56 -22.54
CA ARG A 99 -13.48 13.97 -22.69
C ARG A 99 -14.13 13.75 -21.33
N THR A 100 -14.97 14.70 -20.91
CA THR A 100 -15.70 14.60 -19.64
C THR A 100 -16.81 13.55 -19.68
N ASP A 101 -17.23 13.14 -20.86
CA ASP A 101 -18.30 12.17 -21.13
C ASP A 101 -17.78 10.79 -21.59
N GLY A 102 -16.45 10.67 -21.80
CA GLY A 102 -15.82 9.45 -22.28
C GLY A 102 -15.85 8.30 -21.25
N PRO A 103 -16.01 7.04 -21.70
CA PRO A 103 -16.07 5.87 -20.81
C PRO A 103 -14.70 5.53 -20.19
N ALA A 104 -13.62 6.11 -20.72
CA ALA A 104 -12.25 5.78 -20.31
C ALA A 104 -11.82 6.43 -18.98
N TYR A 105 -12.57 7.39 -18.47
CA TYR A 105 -12.25 8.10 -17.24
C TYR A 105 -13.42 8.10 -16.26
N GLY A 106 -13.20 7.48 -15.10
CA GLY A 106 -14.20 7.32 -14.05
C GLY A 106 -14.63 8.64 -13.39
N ARG A 107 -15.40 8.53 -12.33
CA ARG A 107 -15.87 9.66 -11.50
C ARG A 107 -15.47 9.44 -10.06
N ILE A 108 -15.39 10.52 -9.30
CA ILE A 108 -15.22 10.42 -7.85
C ILE A 108 -16.50 9.80 -7.25
N SER A 109 -16.30 8.86 -6.31
CA SER A 109 -17.37 8.00 -5.79
C SER A 109 -18.54 8.75 -5.14
N SER A 110 -18.27 9.90 -4.52
CA SER A 110 -19.30 10.74 -3.89
C SER A 110 -18.96 12.23 -3.94
N THR A 111 -19.97 13.08 -3.81
CA THR A 111 -19.77 14.53 -3.71
C THR A 111 -18.95 14.92 -2.47
N LYS A 112 -19.17 14.24 -1.35
CA LYS A 112 -18.38 14.46 -0.13
C LYS A 112 -16.88 14.19 -0.38
N HIS A 113 -16.57 13.12 -1.12
CA HIS A 113 -15.19 12.79 -1.46
C HIS A 113 -14.61 13.76 -2.49
N PHE A 114 -15.42 14.21 -3.44
CA PHE A 114 -15.03 15.26 -4.38
C PHE A 114 -14.67 16.57 -3.66
N ASP A 115 -15.52 17.02 -2.71
CA ASP A 115 -15.28 18.23 -1.93
C ASP A 115 -13.98 18.13 -1.11
N ARG A 116 -13.71 16.96 -0.51
CA ARG A 116 -12.45 16.69 0.19
C ARG A 116 -11.23 16.82 -0.74
N LEU A 117 -11.31 16.27 -1.95
CA LEU A 117 -10.20 16.35 -2.93
C LEU A 117 -10.00 17.78 -3.43
N ALA A 118 -11.08 18.52 -3.63
CA ALA A 118 -11.00 19.93 -4.02
C ALA A 118 -10.31 20.75 -2.91
N ALA A 119 -10.75 20.59 -1.66
CA ALA A 119 -10.13 21.25 -0.51
C ALA A 119 -8.64 20.87 -0.36
N MET A 120 -8.29 19.60 -0.58
CA MET A 120 -6.89 19.13 -0.51
C MET A 120 -6.02 19.77 -1.60
N ALA A 121 -6.54 19.97 -2.81
CA ALA A 121 -5.81 20.63 -3.89
C ALA A 121 -5.63 22.13 -3.62
N ASP A 122 -6.65 22.78 -3.05
CA ASP A 122 -6.61 24.20 -2.70
C ASP A 122 -5.67 24.45 -1.48
N ASP A 123 -5.73 23.55 -0.49
CA ASP A 123 -4.79 23.56 0.64
C ASP A 123 -3.33 23.40 0.18
N ALA A 124 -3.06 22.52 -0.76
CA ALA A 124 -1.72 22.36 -1.32
C ALA A 124 -1.19 23.67 -1.91
N ALA A 125 -2.02 24.40 -2.66
CA ALA A 125 -1.64 25.69 -3.21
C ALA A 125 -1.32 26.72 -2.10
N THR A 126 -2.10 26.76 -1.02
CA THR A 126 -1.84 27.66 0.13
C THR A 126 -0.56 27.31 0.88
N HIS A 127 -0.13 26.04 0.82
CA HIS A 127 1.11 25.56 1.39
C HIS A 127 2.32 25.62 0.44
N GLY A 128 2.19 26.37 -0.68
CA GLY A 128 3.29 26.61 -1.62
C GLY A 128 3.58 25.45 -2.57
N TRP A 129 2.63 24.54 -2.76
CA TRP A 129 2.73 23.53 -3.82
C TRP A 129 2.37 24.14 -5.17
N GLU A 130 3.19 23.86 -6.17
CA GLU A 130 2.98 24.30 -7.54
C GLU A 130 2.13 23.28 -8.30
N ILE A 131 1.13 23.77 -9.06
CA ILE A 131 0.32 22.92 -9.95
C ILE A 131 1.03 22.82 -11.30
N VAL A 132 1.61 21.66 -11.58
CA VAL A 132 2.33 21.36 -12.83
C VAL A 132 1.37 20.98 -13.97
N LEU A 133 0.28 20.30 -13.62
CA LEU A 133 -0.80 19.92 -14.54
C LEU A 133 -2.13 19.90 -13.77
N SER A 134 -3.16 20.48 -14.36
CA SER A 134 -4.54 20.36 -13.89
C SER A 134 -5.51 20.60 -15.05
N GLY A 135 -6.78 20.27 -14.82
CA GLY A 135 -7.87 20.50 -15.76
C GLY A 135 -9.18 20.87 -15.04
N PRO A 136 -10.33 20.70 -15.73
CA PRO A 136 -11.62 21.04 -15.17
C PRO A 136 -11.96 20.14 -13.98
N ARG A 137 -12.76 20.72 -13.06
CA ARG A 137 -13.39 20.02 -11.94
C ARG A 137 -14.89 20.33 -12.01
N ASP A 138 -15.72 19.30 -11.99
CA ASP A 138 -17.16 19.46 -12.02
C ASP A 138 -17.78 18.64 -10.88
N ARG A 139 -18.35 19.34 -9.90
CA ARG A 139 -18.93 18.76 -8.70
C ARG A 139 -20.20 17.98 -8.98
N GLU A 140 -21.03 18.43 -9.94
CA GLU A 140 -22.29 17.78 -10.25
C GLU A 140 -22.09 16.42 -10.88
N THR A 141 -21.23 16.35 -11.89
CA THR A 141 -20.85 15.09 -12.52
C THR A 141 -19.77 14.34 -11.75
N ARG A 142 -19.19 14.93 -10.72
CA ARG A 142 -18.06 14.41 -9.94
C ARG A 142 -16.83 14.14 -10.81
N PHE A 143 -16.68 14.91 -11.86
CA PHE A 143 -15.51 14.87 -12.72
C PHE A 143 -14.34 15.64 -12.08
N PHE A 144 -13.20 15.00 -11.97
CA PHE A 144 -11.99 15.63 -11.42
C PHE A 144 -10.79 15.27 -12.32
N HIS A 145 -10.28 16.24 -13.07
CA HIS A 145 -9.15 16.01 -13.96
C HIS A 145 -7.88 15.59 -13.19
N PRO A 146 -7.04 14.69 -13.75
CA PRO A 146 -5.72 14.40 -13.20
C PRO A 146 -4.94 15.66 -12.87
N THR A 147 -4.41 15.73 -11.67
CA THR A 147 -3.69 16.91 -11.18
C THR A 147 -2.33 16.49 -10.65
N ILE A 148 -1.26 17.08 -11.18
CA ILE A 148 0.11 16.86 -10.75
C ILE A 148 0.56 18.10 -9.96
N LEU A 149 1.07 17.87 -8.77
CA LEU A 149 1.56 18.90 -7.84
C LEU A 149 3.04 18.66 -7.58
N THR A 150 3.82 19.72 -7.45
CA THR A 150 5.22 19.64 -7.00
C THR A 150 5.44 20.57 -5.82
N GLY A 151 6.15 20.10 -4.80
CA GLY A 151 6.40 20.88 -3.59
C GLY A 151 7.13 20.08 -2.51
N THR A 152 7.41 20.76 -1.40
CA THR A 152 8.18 20.17 -0.29
C THR A 152 7.49 20.28 1.07
N ASN A 153 6.42 21.06 1.17
CA ASN A 153 5.75 21.29 2.45
C ASN A 153 4.94 20.08 2.89
N ARG A 154 5.43 19.36 3.90
CA ARG A 154 4.79 18.15 4.44
C ARG A 154 3.55 18.43 5.28
N LYS A 155 3.26 19.71 5.61
CA LYS A 155 2.06 20.08 6.39
C LYS A 155 0.80 20.18 5.53
N ALA A 156 0.94 20.26 4.20
CA ALA A 156 -0.20 20.26 3.29
C ALA A 156 -1.03 18.97 3.45
N MET A 157 -2.35 19.06 3.38
CA MET A 157 -3.28 17.93 3.52
C MET A 157 -2.94 16.78 2.56
N VAL A 158 -2.46 17.11 1.36
CA VAL A 158 -2.05 16.14 0.33
C VAL A 158 -0.90 15.23 0.82
N MET A 159 -0.14 15.64 1.84
CA MET A 159 0.91 14.85 2.47
C MET A 159 0.48 14.24 3.81
N GLN A 160 -0.55 14.74 4.47
CA GLN A 160 -1.01 14.26 5.77
C GLN A 160 -2.05 13.15 5.68
N GLU A 161 -2.90 13.18 4.66
CA GLU A 161 -3.98 12.22 4.45
C GLU A 161 -3.76 11.40 3.18
N GLU A 162 -4.30 10.19 3.13
CA GLU A 162 -4.40 9.41 1.90
C GLU A 162 -5.20 10.19 0.86
N VAL A 163 -4.62 10.38 -0.32
CA VAL A 163 -5.29 11.13 -1.39
C VAL A 163 -6.55 10.40 -1.88
N PHE A 164 -6.44 9.11 -2.19
CA PHE A 164 -7.53 8.28 -2.74
C PHE A 164 -8.28 9.01 -3.87
N GLY A 165 -7.53 9.60 -4.79
CA GLY A 165 -8.07 10.47 -5.85
C GLY A 165 -7.00 10.89 -6.85
N PRO A 166 -7.37 11.71 -7.85
CA PRO A 166 -6.52 12.03 -8.99
C PRO A 166 -5.52 13.18 -8.73
N LEU A 167 -5.05 13.34 -7.50
CA LEU A 167 -3.97 14.26 -7.16
C LEU A 167 -2.67 13.48 -6.96
N LEU A 168 -1.60 13.89 -7.63
CA LEU A 168 -0.29 13.26 -7.52
C LEU A 168 0.77 14.25 -7.07
N PRO A 169 1.11 14.27 -5.78
CA PRO A 169 2.23 15.04 -5.24
C PRO A 169 3.56 14.45 -5.68
N ILE A 170 4.45 15.29 -6.19
CA ILE A 170 5.82 14.98 -6.57
C ILE A 170 6.78 15.75 -5.69
N ILE A 171 7.71 15.04 -5.08
CA ILE A 171 8.71 15.59 -4.15
C ILE A 171 10.10 15.30 -4.68
N GLY A 172 10.91 16.35 -4.86
CA GLY A 172 12.33 16.20 -5.17
C GLY A 172 13.13 15.72 -3.97
N TYR A 173 14.14 14.87 -4.20
CA TYR A 173 15.08 14.45 -3.18
C TYR A 173 16.50 14.28 -3.76
N THR A 174 17.51 14.34 -2.91
CA THR A 174 18.91 14.09 -3.25
C THR A 174 19.50 12.93 -2.48
N ASP A 175 19.03 12.68 -1.26
CA ASP A 175 19.48 11.60 -0.39
C ASP A 175 18.38 10.55 -0.21
N LEU A 176 18.66 9.32 -0.60
CA LEU A 176 17.73 8.19 -0.48
C LEU A 176 17.50 7.77 0.99
N ASP A 177 18.50 7.89 1.85
CA ASP A 177 18.34 7.53 3.26
C ASP A 177 17.40 8.49 3.99
N GLU A 178 17.34 9.78 3.61
CA GLU A 178 16.33 10.71 4.12
C GLU A 178 14.91 10.31 3.70
N VAL A 179 14.73 9.86 2.46
CA VAL A 179 13.43 9.35 1.98
C VAL A 179 13.02 8.10 2.76
N ILE A 180 13.94 7.17 2.98
CA ILE A 180 13.71 5.96 3.77
C ILE A 180 13.31 6.32 5.22
N LEU A 181 13.96 7.30 5.82
CA LEU A 181 13.62 7.80 7.16
C LEU A 181 12.22 8.43 7.19
N GLU A 182 11.86 9.22 6.17
CA GLU A 182 10.53 9.81 6.06
C GLU A 182 9.45 8.71 5.95
N ILE A 183 9.66 7.71 5.09
CA ILE A 183 8.75 6.58 4.93
C ILE A 183 8.58 5.81 6.26
N ASN A 184 9.67 5.58 6.99
CA ASN A 184 9.62 4.84 8.26
C ASN A 184 8.96 5.61 9.41
N ARG A 185 8.95 6.96 9.36
CA ARG A 185 8.21 7.80 10.32
C ARG A 185 6.71 7.85 10.04
N ALA A 186 6.31 7.63 8.81
CA ALA A 186 4.91 7.60 8.40
C ALA A 186 4.21 6.30 8.83
N PRO A 187 2.88 6.28 8.94
CA PRO A 187 2.13 5.04 9.07
C PRO A 187 2.43 4.09 7.92
N LYS A 188 2.59 2.81 8.23
CA LYS A 188 2.97 1.78 7.22
C LYS A 188 1.93 1.70 6.11
N ALA A 189 2.39 1.87 4.88
CA ALA A 189 1.56 1.87 3.68
C ALA A 189 1.17 0.43 3.26
N LEU A 190 0.09 0.32 2.48
CA LEU A 190 -0.32 -0.95 1.88
C LEU A 190 0.64 -1.40 0.76
N ALA A 191 1.20 -0.43 0.01
CA ALA A 191 2.19 -0.72 -1.01
C ALA A 191 3.34 0.30 -0.97
N LEU A 192 4.53 -0.12 -1.43
CA LEU A 192 5.70 0.70 -1.67
C LEU A 192 6.30 0.34 -3.02
N TYR A 193 6.65 1.34 -3.81
CA TYR A 193 7.16 1.19 -5.16
C TYR A 193 8.54 1.83 -5.32
N VAL A 194 9.44 1.13 -6.01
CA VAL A 194 10.78 1.66 -6.32
C VAL A 194 11.07 1.48 -7.79
N PHE A 195 11.48 2.56 -8.44
CA PHE A 195 11.97 2.56 -9.82
C PHE A 195 13.47 2.83 -9.80
N SER A 196 14.24 1.86 -10.27
CA SER A 196 15.71 1.89 -10.35
C SER A 196 16.19 0.85 -11.35
N SER A 197 17.27 1.10 -12.06
CA SER A 197 17.94 0.07 -12.88
C SER A 197 18.73 -0.93 -12.02
N SER A 198 18.98 -0.61 -10.76
CA SER A 198 19.74 -1.44 -9.81
C SER A 198 18.83 -2.24 -8.88
N GLY A 199 18.82 -3.57 -8.99
CA GLY A 199 18.15 -4.45 -8.03
C GLY A 199 18.66 -4.25 -6.59
N ARG A 200 19.95 -3.94 -6.41
CA ARG A 200 20.53 -3.67 -5.07
C ARG A 200 19.89 -2.46 -4.38
N ILE A 201 19.54 -1.42 -5.12
CA ILE A 201 18.83 -0.26 -4.56
C ILE A 201 17.42 -0.68 -4.12
N ALA A 202 16.71 -1.42 -4.95
CA ALA A 202 15.37 -1.92 -4.61
C ALA A 202 15.41 -2.82 -3.37
N ASP A 203 16.35 -3.78 -3.30
CA ASP A 203 16.54 -4.66 -2.15
C ASP A 203 16.89 -3.87 -0.88
N SER A 204 17.75 -2.85 -1.00
CA SER A 204 18.11 -1.99 0.13
C SER A 204 16.89 -1.25 0.68
N VAL A 205 16.05 -0.67 -0.18
CA VAL A 205 14.81 0.01 0.25
C VAL A 205 13.84 -0.99 0.87
N ALA A 206 13.64 -2.16 0.24
CA ALA A 206 12.74 -3.18 0.75
C ALA A 206 13.15 -3.66 2.16
N ASN A 207 14.44 -3.86 2.38
CA ASN A 207 14.97 -4.31 3.68
C ASN A 207 14.98 -3.22 4.77
N LYS A 208 15.08 -1.95 4.38
CA LYS A 208 15.11 -0.81 5.33
C LYS A 208 13.71 -0.24 5.63
N THR A 209 12.65 -0.67 4.94
CA THR A 209 11.28 -0.15 5.09
C THR A 209 10.28 -1.25 5.40
N SER A 210 9.06 -0.88 5.79
CA SER A 210 7.97 -1.82 6.04
C SER A 210 6.70 -1.35 5.34
N SER A 211 6.12 -2.24 4.52
CA SER A 211 4.84 -2.04 3.82
C SER A 211 4.08 -3.35 3.69
N GLY A 212 2.82 -3.30 3.31
CA GLY A 212 2.02 -4.48 3.04
C GLY A 212 2.55 -5.29 1.85
N SER A 213 2.99 -4.60 0.81
CA SER A 213 3.62 -5.14 -0.40
C SER A 213 4.69 -4.20 -0.94
N PHE A 214 5.61 -4.75 -1.74
CA PHE A 214 6.70 -4.02 -2.39
C PHE A 214 6.76 -4.39 -3.87
N CYS A 215 7.01 -3.40 -4.74
CA CYS A 215 7.17 -3.68 -6.16
C CYS A 215 8.32 -2.87 -6.75
N HIS A 216 9.18 -3.55 -7.50
CA HIS A 216 10.32 -2.95 -8.20
C HIS A 216 10.00 -2.75 -9.67
N ASN A 217 10.19 -1.53 -10.17
CA ASN A 217 9.95 -1.11 -11.55
C ASN A 217 8.52 -1.32 -12.06
N GLU A 218 7.55 -1.47 -11.18
CA GLU A 218 6.14 -1.56 -11.53
C GLU A 218 5.27 -1.01 -10.39
N CYS A 219 4.01 -0.70 -10.67
CA CYS A 219 3.00 -0.37 -9.67
C CYS A 219 1.79 -1.29 -9.84
N MET A 220 1.18 -1.68 -8.71
CA MET A 220 -0.06 -2.46 -8.65
C MET A 220 0.02 -3.89 -9.20
N ALA A 221 1.07 -4.29 -9.92
CA ALA A 221 1.20 -5.61 -10.54
C ALA A 221 1.23 -6.75 -9.51
N GLN A 222 1.75 -6.51 -8.31
CA GLN A 222 1.76 -7.50 -7.23
C GLN A 222 0.35 -7.92 -6.78
N PHE A 223 -0.65 -7.05 -6.96
CA PHE A 223 -2.05 -7.34 -6.65
C PHE A 223 -2.65 -8.38 -7.59
N ILE A 224 -2.24 -8.36 -8.86
CA ILE A 224 -2.79 -9.24 -9.91
C ILE A 224 -2.13 -10.63 -9.84
N HIS A 225 -0.98 -10.76 -9.19
CA HIS A 225 -0.22 -12.01 -9.17
C HIS A 225 -0.88 -13.06 -8.26
N PRO A 226 -1.32 -14.23 -8.79
CA PRO A 226 -2.17 -15.16 -8.04
C PRO A 226 -1.49 -15.84 -6.85
N ASN A 227 -0.16 -15.91 -6.84
CA ASN A 227 0.62 -16.59 -5.80
C ASN A 227 1.23 -15.63 -4.77
N LEU A 228 1.02 -14.32 -4.90
CA LEU A 228 1.50 -13.36 -3.93
C LEU A 228 0.40 -13.06 -2.90
N PRO A 229 0.69 -13.19 -1.59
CA PRO A 229 -0.26 -12.77 -0.56
C PRO A 229 -0.44 -11.27 -0.60
N PHE A 230 -1.68 -10.81 -0.50
CA PHE A 230 -2.01 -9.40 -0.46
C PHE A 230 -2.55 -9.01 0.92
N GLY A 231 -2.12 -7.88 1.46
CA GLY A 231 -2.62 -7.36 2.73
C GLY A 231 -1.66 -6.40 3.39
N GLY A 232 -2.20 -5.58 4.29
CA GLY A 232 -1.50 -4.51 4.97
C GLY A 232 -0.64 -4.94 6.16
N VAL A 233 -0.06 -3.92 6.80
CA VAL A 233 0.70 -4.02 8.06
C VAL A 233 0.30 -2.85 8.96
N ASN A 234 -0.13 -3.12 10.20
CA ASN A 234 -0.57 -2.12 11.17
C ASN A 234 -1.68 -1.21 10.61
N ASN A 235 -1.36 0.07 10.31
CA ASN A 235 -2.36 1.05 9.85
C ASN A 235 -2.95 0.72 8.47
N SER A 236 -2.22 0.01 7.62
CA SER A 236 -2.71 -0.42 6.31
C SER A 236 -3.45 -1.76 6.33
N GLY A 237 -3.51 -2.45 7.45
CA GLY A 237 -4.29 -3.67 7.60
C GLY A 237 -3.68 -4.72 8.49
N SER A 238 -4.36 -5.87 8.56
CA SER A 238 -3.98 -7.06 9.31
C SER A 238 -4.46 -8.30 8.55
N GLY A 239 -3.70 -9.37 8.59
CA GLY A 239 -3.99 -10.57 7.80
C GLY A 239 -3.53 -10.44 6.35
N LYS A 240 -3.76 -11.49 5.58
CA LYS A 240 -3.44 -11.58 4.15
C LYS A 240 -4.60 -12.22 3.40
N SER A 241 -4.79 -11.79 2.16
CA SER A 241 -5.76 -12.33 1.22
C SER A 241 -5.06 -12.80 -0.05
N HIS A 242 -5.83 -13.20 -1.03
CA HIS A 242 -5.45 -13.76 -2.33
C HIS A 242 -4.84 -15.16 -2.26
N GLY A 243 -5.22 -15.98 -3.25
CA GLY A 243 -4.70 -17.31 -3.46
C GLY A 243 -4.72 -18.17 -2.20
N TYR A 244 -3.63 -18.87 -1.95
CA TYR A 244 -3.49 -19.75 -0.80
C TYR A 244 -3.54 -19.01 0.55
N ALA A 245 -3.00 -17.79 0.63
CA ALA A 245 -3.07 -17.00 1.85
C ALA A 245 -4.51 -16.62 2.23
N GLY A 246 -5.34 -16.29 1.23
CA GLY A 246 -6.77 -16.06 1.44
C GLY A 246 -7.50 -17.33 1.88
N TYR A 247 -7.19 -18.47 1.26
CA TYR A 247 -7.75 -19.75 1.70
C TYR A 247 -7.43 -20.05 3.17
N LEU A 248 -6.18 -19.84 3.60
CA LEU A 248 -5.79 -20.04 5.00
C LEU A 248 -6.49 -19.07 5.95
N ALA A 249 -6.67 -17.79 5.55
CA ALA A 249 -7.33 -16.79 6.37
C ALA A 249 -8.79 -17.17 6.75
N PHE A 250 -9.48 -17.90 5.86
CA PHE A 250 -10.83 -18.38 6.08
C PHE A 250 -10.90 -19.84 6.53
N SER A 251 -9.76 -20.46 6.85
CA SER A 251 -9.68 -21.88 7.23
C SER A 251 -9.24 -22.02 8.68
N ASN A 252 -9.80 -23.03 9.36
CA ASN A 252 -9.31 -23.46 10.66
C ASN A 252 -8.35 -24.65 10.47
N GLU A 253 -7.05 -24.42 10.68
CA GLU A 253 -6.01 -25.45 10.62
C GLU A 253 -6.09 -26.32 11.87
N LYS A 254 -7.02 -27.29 11.86
CA LYS A 254 -7.25 -28.20 12.98
C LYS A 254 -6.29 -29.38 12.94
N PRO A 255 -5.32 -29.49 13.85
CA PRO A 255 -4.46 -30.66 13.92
C PRO A 255 -5.26 -31.90 14.33
N PHE A 256 -4.98 -33.01 13.67
CA PHE A 256 -5.61 -34.29 13.96
C PHE A 256 -4.55 -35.38 14.18
N LEU A 257 -4.39 -35.80 15.46
CA LEU A 257 -3.49 -36.87 15.83
C LEU A 257 -4.29 -38.16 16.02
N LYS A 258 -3.95 -39.20 15.26
CA LYS A 258 -4.51 -40.55 15.40
C LYS A 258 -3.50 -41.49 16.05
N GLN A 259 -3.69 -41.79 17.34
CA GLN A 259 -2.87 -42.72 18.08
C GLN A 259 -3.46 -44.15 17.95
N ARG A 260 -2.59 -45.12 17.71
CA ARG A 260 -2.98 -46.55 17.78
C ARG A 260 -3.23 -46.95 19.22
N THR A 261 -4.11 -47.96 19.42
CA THR A 261 -4.26 -48.62 20.72
C THR A 261 -2.97 -49.39 21.07
N GLY A 262 -2.63 -49.47 22.34
CA GLY A 262 -1.41 -50.11 22.82
C GLY A 262 -0.38 -49.11 23.30
N PHE A 263 0.91 -49.29 22.98
CA PHE A 263 1.97 -48.43 23.47
C PHE A 263 1.86 -47.01 22.92
N ALA A 264 1.93 -46.02 23.81
CA ALA A 264 1.97 -44.61 23.47
C ALA A 264 3.26 -43.98 24.06
N THR A 265 3.86 -43.06 23.31
CA THR A 265 5.06 -42.33 23.75
C THR A 265 4.85 -41.61 25.06
N THR A 266 3.61 -41.15 25.34
CA THR A 266 3.20 -40.56 26.61
C THR A 266 3.38 -41.45 27.84
N TYR A 267 3.43 -42.77 27.65
CA TYR A 267 3.70 -43.71 28.77
C TYR A 267 5.09 -43.53 29.35
N LEU A 268 6.05 -43.06 28.56
CA LEU A 268 7.41 -42.74 29.00
C LEU A 268 7.44 -41.57 29.99
N PHE A 269 6.37 -40.76 30.02
CA PHE A 269 6.24 -39.57 30.84
C PHE A 269 5.23 -39.71 31.98
N GLN A 270 4.76 -40.92 32.24
CA GLN A 270 3.82 -41.20 33.32
C GLN A 270 4.57 -41.59 34.61
N PRO A 271 4.05 -41.19 35.78
CA PRO A 271 4.57 -41.69 37.07
C PRO A 271 4.31 -43.19 37.26
N PRO A 272 5.16 -43.88 38.04
CA PRO A 272 6.25 -43.36 38.83
C PRO A 272 7.50 -43.01 37.97
N TYR A 273 8.07 -41.84 38.22
CA TYR A 273 9.22 -41.39 37.44
C TYR A 273 10.51 -42.07 37.93
N PRO A 274 11.25 -42.76 37.01
CA PRO A 274 12.53 -43.35 37.39
C PRO A 274 13.59 -42.27 37.69
N PRO A 275 14.63 -42.57 38.49
CA PRO A 275 15.66 -41.57 38.91
C PRO A 275 16.35 -40.85 37.77
N TYR A 276 16.44 -41.48 36.61
CA TYR A 276 17.05 -40.91 35.41
C TYR A 276 16.13 -39.97 34.61
N PHE A 277 14.82 -39.93 34.94
CA PHE A 277 13.84 -39.15 34.18
C PHE A 277 14.21 -37.63 34.13
N ARG A 278 14.74 -37.10 35.24
CA ARG A 278 15.19 -35.72 35.32
C ARG A 278 16.33 -35.43 34.32
N LYS A 279 17.22 -36.42 34.04
CA LYS A 279 18.28 -36.26 33.05
C LYS A 279 17.72 -36.23 31.63
N ILE A 280 16.68 -37.06 31.32
CA ILE A 280 16.01 -37.08 30.03
C ILE A 280 15.33 -35.74 29.76
N ILE A 281 14.57 -35.22 30.73
CA ILE A 281 13.92 -33.91 30.62
C ILE A 281 14.96 -32.79 30.40
N ASN A 282 16.05 -32.79 31.14
CA ASN A 282 17.10 -31.79 30.97
C ASN A 282 17.79 -31.84 29.60
N ILE A 283 17.87 -33.02 28.98
CA ILE A 283 18.39 -33.19 27.62
C ILE A 283 17.38 -32.64 26.62
N LEU A 284 16.10 -33.01 26.73
CA LEU A 284 15.04 -32.52 25.85
C LEU A 284 14.91 -30.98 25.87
N LEU A 285 14.95 -30.37 27.07
CA LEU A 285 14.90 -28.91 27.25
C LEU A 285 16.12 -28.14 26.70
N ARG A 286 17.21 -28.83 26.36
CA ARG A 286 18.37 -28.20 25.67
C ARG A 286 18.22 -28.16 24.16
N TRP A 287 17.25 -28.88 23.59
CA TRP A 287 17.00 -28.96 22.14
C TRP A 287 15.73 -28.21 21.70
N PHE A 288 15.00 -27.64 22.65
CA PHE A 288 13.86 -26.73 22.44
C PHE A 288 14.16 -25.37 23.10
#